data_af548a642b19717e4843d5e7e693dc6a
#
_entry.id   af548a642b19717e4843d5e7e693dc6a
#
_cell.length_a   1.000
_cell.length_b   1.000
_cell.length_c   1.000
_cell.angle_alpha   90.00
_cell.angle_beta   90.00
_cell.angle_gamma   90.00
#
_symmetry.space_group_name_H-M   'P 1'
#
loop_
_entity.id
_entity.type
_entity.pdbx_description
1 polymer ?
#
loop_
_entity_poly.entity_id
_entity_poly.type
_entity_poly.pdbx_seq_one_letter_code
_entity_poly.pdbx_strand_id
1 'polypeptide(L)'
;MMTAALTGISPEVIRELKSGKSRTLELQSTHNVVTLARVETGTMVFMTSVDMEDLMAGDPGIIVEVELISISMKRIVEFALGMHFEERERMSARIKVRYVAPSTVRSATKEEITQPTMVDVIKSSCFHAG
;
A
#
# COMPACT_ATOMS: atom_id res chain seq x y z
N MET A 1 -9.00 11.27 -9.74
CA MET A 1 -7.70 10.72 -10.19
C MET A 1 -7.66 9.22 -9.85
N MET A 2 -7.52 8.41 -10.87
CA MET A 2 -7.35 6.97 -10.67
C MET A 2 -5.91 6.67 -10.30
N THR A 3 -5.72 5.90 -9.25
CA THR A 3 -4.39 5.53 -8.78
C THR A 3 -4.39 4.17 -8.10
N ALA A 4 -3.23 3.53 -8.07
CA ALA A 4 -3.04 2.32 -7.30
C ALA A 4 -3.18 2.63 -5.81
N ALA A 5 -3.69 1.68 -5.04
CA ALA A 5 -3.90 1.84 -3.61
C ALA A 5 -3.17 0.76 -2.82
N LEU A 6 -2.50 1.20 -1.77
CA LEU A 6 -1.91 0.33 -0.76
C LEU A 6 -2.79 0.43 0.49
N THR A 7 -3.28 -0.69 0.96
CA THR A 7 -4.28 -0.77 2.01
C THR A 7 -3.74 -1.45 3.25
N GLY A 8 -4.43 -1.29 4.38
CA GLY A 8 -4.04 -1.91 5.64
C GLY A 8 -2.72 -1.41 6.20
N ILE A 9 -2.32 -0.19 5.87
CA ILE A 9 -1.09 0.41 6.35
C ILE A 9 -1.29 0.89 7.79
N SER A 10 -0.30 0.68 8.64
CA SER A 10 -0.37 1.13 10.03
C SER A 10 -0.70 2.62 10.12
N PRO A 11 -1.68 3.01 10.95
CA PRO A 11 -1.98 4.43 11.17
C PRO A 11 -0.77 5.24 11.64
N GLU A 12 0.13 4.63 12.39
CA GLU A 12 1.35 5.28 12.85
C GLU A 12 2.27 5.64 11.70
N VAL A 13 2.40 4.75 10.73
CA VAL A 13 3.20 4.98 9.52
C VAL A 13 2.64 6.16 8.74
N ILE A 14 1.32 6.19 8.55
CA ILE A 14 0.65 7.29 7.85
C ILE A 14 0.88 8.62 8.57
N ARG A 15 0.79 8.60 9.90
CA ARG A 15 1.04 9.80 10.72
C ARG A 15 2.47 10.30 10.57
N GLU A 16 3.44 9.39 10.60
CA GLU A 16 4.84 9.74 10.43
C GLU A 16 5.12 10.33 9.04
N LEU A 17 4.52 9.76 8.00
CA LEU A 17 4.65 10.29 6.65
C LEU A 17 4.06 11.69 6.54
N LYS A 18 2.90 11.92 7.15
CA LYS A 18 2.28 13.26 7.19
C LYS A 18 3.16 14.30 7.86
N SER A 19 4.01 13.89 8.78
CA SER A 19 4.94 14.81 9.45
C SER A 19 6.14 15.21 8.57
N GLY A 20 6.21 14.72 7.35
CA GLY A 20 7.24 15.06 6.39
C GLY A 20 8.44 14.13 6.37
N LYS A 21 8.39 13.05 7.14
CA LYS A 21 9.48 12.07 7.15
C LYS A 21 9.35 11.12 5.97
N SER A 22 10.43 10.92 5.25
CA SER A 22 10.53 9.85 4.27
C SER A 22 10.71 8.53 5.03
N ARG A 23 10.05 7.47 4.57
CA ARG A 23 10.11 6.20 5.25
C ARG A 23 10.18 5.03 4.29
N THR A 24 10.93 4.01 4.68
CA THR A 24 10.97 2.71 4.01
C THR A 24 10.02 1.76 4.71
N LEU A 25 9.14 1.15 3.95
CA LEU A 25 8.13 0.22 4.44
C LEU A 25 8.35 -1.15 3.84
N GLU A 26 8.05 -2.18 4.64
CA GLU A 26 7.99 -3.55 4.14
C GLU A 26 6.54 -4.01 4.14
N LEU A 27 6.04 -4.40 2.97
CA LEU A 27 4.66 -4.84 2.77
C LEU A 27 4.64 -6.32 2.41
N GLN A 28 3.81 -7.08 3.10
CA GLN A 28 3.75 -8.53 2.92
C GLN A 28 2.39 -9.04 2.47
N SER A 29 1.34 -8.22 2.53
CA SER A 29 0.03 -8.66 2.06
C SER A 29 0.04 -8.87 0.55
N THR A 30 -0.60 -9.95 0.12
CA THR A 30 -0.60 -10.35 -1.29
C THR A 30 -1.12 -9.24 -2.19
N HIS A 31 -2.23 -8.60 -1.84
CA HIS A 31 -2.81 -7.56 -2.69
C HIS A 31 -1.91 -6.32 -2.78
N ASN A 32 -1.21 -5.94 -1.72
CA ASN A 32 -0.27 -4.83 -1.78
C ASN A 32 0.94 -5.17 -2.66
N VAL A 33 1.47 -6.38 -2.55
CA VAL A 33 2.59 -6.82 -3.38
C VAL A 33 2.18 -6.87 -4.85
N VAL A 34 1.00 -7.41 -5.16
CA VAL A 34 0.47 -7.45 -6.53
C VAL A 34 0.29 -6.03 -7.08
N THR A 35 -0.22 -5.11 -6.27
CA THR A 35 -0.38 -3.71 -6.66
C THR A 35 0.96 -3.08 -6.98
N LEU A 36 1.95 -3.26 -6.10
CA LEU A 36 3.29 -2.68 -6.29
C LEU A 36 4.04 -3.25 -7.47
N ALA A 37 3.76 -4.49 -7.86
CA ALA A 37 4.38 -5.10 -9.04
C ALA A 37 4.01 -4.36 -10.33
N ARG A 38 2.96 -3.54 -10.31
CA ARG A 38 2.47 -2.76 -11.44
C ARG A 38 2.76 -1.27 -11.31
N VAL A 39 3.43 -0.86 -10.25
CA VAL A 39 3.74 0.55 -9.98
C VAL A 39 5.18 0.81 -10.34
N GLU A 40 5.43 1.94 -10.98
CA GLU A 40 6.77 2.39 -11.32
C GLU A 40 7.27 3.43 -10.32
N THR A 41 8.58 3.49 -10.15
CA THR A 41 9.24 4.53 -9.37
C THR A 41 8.88 5.91 -9.93
N GLY A 42 8.58 6.85 -9.06
CA GLY A 42 8.14 8.19 -9.44
C GLY A 42 6.62 8.33 -9.54
N THR A 43 5.88 7.23 -9.45
CA THR A 43 4.42 7.24 -9.53
C THR A 43 3.81 7.63 -8.19
N MET A 44 2.68 8.29 -8.24
CA MET A 44 1.87 8.57 -7.06
C MET A 44 0.97 7.39 -6.76
N VAL A 45 0.85 7.03 -5.48
CA VAL A 45 -0.08 6.00 -5.02
C VAL A 45 -0.87 6.49 -3.83
N PHE A 46 -2.07 5.95 -3.67
CA PHE A 46 -2.91 6.19 -2.50
C PHE A 46 -2.54 5.18 -1.41
N MET A 47 -2.44 5.64 -0.18
CA MET A 47 -2.10 4.80 0.97
C MET A 47 -3.12 5.04 2.08
N THR A 48 -3.66 3.97 2.64
CA THR A 48 -4.67 4.05 3.69
C THR A 48 -4.49 2.95 4.73
N SER A 49 -4.94 3.23 5.96
CA SER A 49 -5.00 2.22 7.01
C SER A 49 -6.24 1.33 6.91
N VAL A 50 -7.21 1.70 6.10
CA VAL A 50 -8.39 0.87 5.87
C VAL A 50 -7.98 -0.39 5.10
N ASP A 51 -8.51 -1.54 5.49
CA ASP A 51 -8.26 -2.79 4.79
C ASP A 51 -8.96 -2.78 3.42
N MET A 52 -8.38 -3.50 2.46
CA MET A 52 -8.90 -3.56 1.10
C MET A 52 -10.39 -3.93 1.06
N GLU A 53 -10.79 -4.88 1.89
CA GLU A 53 -12.16 -5.38 1.95
C GLU A 53 -13.17 -4.34 2.42
N ASP A 54 -12.72 -3.42 3.24
CA ASP A 54 -13.57 -2.38 3.84
C ASP A 54 -13.52 -1.05 3.09
N LEU A 55 -12.67 -0.96 2.09
CA LEU A 55 -12.43 0.28 1.37
C LEU A 55 -13.67 0.75 0.63
N MET A 56 -14.10 1.98 0.91
CA MET A 56 -15.30 2.56 0.32
C MET A 56 -15.16 4.07 0.15
N ALA A 57 -16.10 4.64 -0.60
CA ALA A 57 -16.13 6.09 -0.79
C ALA A 57 -16.20 6.82 0.56
N GLY A 58 -15.41 7.86 0.70
CA GLY A 58 -15.30 8.66 1.92
C GLY A 58 -14.13 8.27 2.81
N ASP A 59 -13.50 7.11 2.58
CA ASP A 59 -12.38 6.68 3.39
C ASP A 59 -11.17 7.60 3.21
N PRO A 60 -10.53 7.98 4.32
CA PRO A 60 -9.38 8.87 4.26
C PRO A 60 -8.08 8.11 3.97
N GLY A 61 -7.14 8.81 3.40
CA GLY A 61 -5.80 8.32 3.19
C GLY A 61 -4.88 9.44 2.76
N ILE A 62 -3.76 9.07 2.20
CA ILE A 62 -2.77 10.01 1.72
C ILE A 62 -2.28 9.62 0.33
N ILE A 63 -1.81 10.61 -0.40
CA ILE A 63 -1.07 10.38 -1.64
C ILE A 63 0.41 10.45 -1.31
N VAL A 64 1.15 9.46 -1.76
CA VAL A 64 2.60 9.41 -1.62
C VAL A 64 3.24 9.21 -2.99
N GLU A 65 4.47 9.70 -3.13
CA GLU A 65 5.30 9.41 -4.29
C GLU A 65 6.20 8.23 -3.96
N VAL A 66 6.24 7.24 -4.84
CA VAL A 66 7.09 6.07 -4.67
C VAL A 66 8.50 6.39 -5.18
N GLU A 67 9.47 6.40 -4.29
CA GLU A 67 10.86 6.71 -4.62
C GLU A 67 11.68 5.47 -4.95
N LEU A 68 11.38 4.34 -4.29
CA LEU A 68 12.05 3.07 -4.51
C LEU A 68 11.07 1.92 -4.34
N ILE A 69 11.21 0.88 -5.15
CA ILE A 69 10.46 -0.37 -5.04
C ILE A 69 11.44 -1.53 -5.17
N SER A 70 11.35 -2.48 -4.25
CA SER A 70 12.08 -3.74 -4.35
C SER A 70 11.15 -4.88 -3.93
N ILE A 71 10.93 -5.82 -4.83
CA ILE A 71 10.07 -6.98 -4.56
C ILE A 71 10.99 -8.20 -4.45
N SER A 72 10.83 -8.96 -3.37
CA SER A 72 11.62 -10.14 -3.12
C SER A 72 10.74 -11.33 -2.77
N MET A 73 11.23 -12.51 -3.09
CA MET A 73 10.58 -13.75 -2.72
C MET A 73 11.52 -14.49 -1.76
N LYS A 74 10.99 -14.86 -0.60
CA LYS A 74 11.74 -15.64 0.39
C LYS A 74 11.14 -17.02 0.48
N ARG A 75 12.03 -18.03 0.48
CA ARG A 75 11.64 -19.40 0.78
C ARG A 75 11.81 -19.60 2.28
N ILE A 76 10.73 -19.96 2.96
CA ILE A 76 10.73 -20.23 4.37
C ILE A 76 10.54 -21.73 4.55
N VAL A 77 11.44 -22.37 5.30
CA VAL A 77 11.32 -23.77 5.65
C VAL A 77 10.96 -23.82 7.13
N GLU A 78 9.79 -24.33 7.43
CA GLU A 78 9.34 -24.53 8.80
C GLU A 78 9.35 -26.02 9.13
N PHE A 79 9.97 -26.36 10.26
CA PHE A 79 9.96 -27.72 10.78
C PHE A 79 8.79 -27.87 11.75
N ALA A 80 7.80 -28.69 11.39
CA ALA A 80 6.77 -29.09 12.30
C ALA A 80 7.18 -30.43 12.95
N LEU A 81 6.72 -30.65 14.16
CA LEU A 81 6.97 -31.81 15.02
C LEU A 81 7.48 -33.08 14.31
N GLY A 82 8.74 -33.31 14.46
CA GLY A 82 9.39 -34.62 14.29
C GLY A 82 9.81 -34.97 12.88
N MET A 83 9.04 -34.83 11.85
CA MET A 83 9.37 -35.41 10.55
C MET A 83 8.86 -34.62 9.32
N HIS A 84 8.13 -33.57 9.51
CA HIS A 84 7.59 -32.79 8.41
C HIS A 84 8.20 -31.39 8.38
N PHE A 85 8.64 -30.98 7.22
CA PHE A 85 8.97 -29.59 6.98
C PHE A 85 7.99 -29.05 5.94
N GLU A 86 7.55 -27.82 6.13
CA GLU A 86 6.77 -27.09 5.14
C GLU A 86 7.65 -26.04 4.49
N GLU A 87 7.70 -26.07 3.18
CA GLU A 87 8.30 -25.01 2.38
C GLU A 87 7.21 -24.01 2.01
N ARG A 88 7.44 -22.76 2.38
CA ARG A 88 6.56 -21.67 1.96
C ARG A 88 7.35 -20.65 1.18
N GLU A 89 6.75 -20.15 0.13
CA GLU A 89 7.27 -18.98 -0.55
C GLU A 89 6.51 -17.75 -0.05
N ARG A 90 7.25 -16.76 0.40
CA ARG A 90 6.69 -15.50 0.85
C ARG A 90 7.22 -14.38 -0.02
N MET A 91 6.30 -13.65 -0.64
CA MET A 91 6.64 -12.43 -1.35
C MET A 91 6.54 -11.24 -0.39
N SER A 92 7.51 -10.36 -0.49
CA SER A 92 7.47 -9.09 0.23
C SER A 92 7.91 -7.98 -0.71
N ALA A 93 7.41 -6.78 -0.46
CA ALA A 93 7.81 -5.59 -1.19
C ALA A 93 8.34 -4.57 -0.20
N ARG A 94 9.48 -3.97 -0.54
CA ARG A 94 10.05 -2.87 0.21
C ARG A 94 9.92 -1.61 -0.63
N ILE A 95 9.32 -0.59 -0.06
CA ILE A 95 9.14 0.69 -0.74
C ILE A 95 9.64 1.83 0.12
N LYS A 96 10.17 2.83 -0.55
CA LYS A 96 10.46 4.13 0.07
C LYS A 96 9.50 5.14 -0.54
N VAL A 97 8.80 5.86 0.31
CA VAL A 97 7.76 6.78 -0.11
C VAL A 97 7.92 8.14 0.54
N ARG A 98 7.40 9.16 -0.14
CA ARG A 98 7.37 10.54 0.33
C ARG A 98 5.93 11.04 0.31
N TYR A 99 5.52 11.67 1.40
CA TYR A 99 4.19 12.26 1.51
C TYR A 99 3.99 13.40 0.52
N VAL A 100 2.83 13.41 -0.13
CA VAL A 100 2.45 14.47 -1.06
C VAL A 100 1.25 15.26 -0.56
N ALA A 101 0.14 14.58 -0.25
CA ALA A 101 -1.09 15.27 0.14
C ALA A 101 -2.08 14.33 0.83
N PRO A 102 -2.98 14.86 1.66
CA PRO A 102 -4.12 14.07 2.12
C PRO A 102 -5.08 13.80 0.96
N SER A 103 -5.84 12.74 1.06
CA SER A 103 -6.76 12.33 0.01
C SER A 103 -7.93 11.55 0.58
N THR A 104 -9.02 11.48 -0.20
CA THR A 104 -10.23 10.75 0.17
C THR A 104 -10.67 9.90 -1.01
N VAL A 105 -11.11 8.69 -0.73
CA VAL A 105 -11.62 7.78 -1.75
C VAL A 105 -12.94 8.31 -2.30
N ARG A 106 -13.05 8.42 -3.61
CA ARG A 106 -14.31 8.70 -4.30
C ARG A 106 -15.00 7.40 -4.67
N SER A 107 -14.25 6.46 -5.22
CA SER A 107 -14.74 5.13 -5.53
C SER A 107 -13.59 4.13 -5.51
N ALA A 108 -13.89 2.89 -5.17
CA ALA A 108 -12.90 1.82 -5.14
C ALA A 108 -13.36 0.69 -6.06
N THR A 109 -12.43 0.17 -6.86
CA THR A 109 -12.68 -1.01 -7.67
C THR A 109 -12.06 -2.19 -6.95
N LYS A 110 -12.91 -3.08 -6.46
CA LYS A 110 -12.51 -4.29 -5.75
C LYS A 110 -12.64 -5.47 -6.71
N GLU A 111 -11.56 -5.77 -7.38
CA GLU A 111 -11.49 -6.93 -8.25
C GLU A 111 -10.77 -8.08 -7.56
N GLU A 112 -10.46 -9.13 -8.29
CA GLU A 112 -9.82 -10.33 -7.75
C GLU A 112 -8.48 -10.02 -7.07
N ILE A 113 -8.09 -10.87 -6.12
CA ILE A 113 -6.84 -10.75 -5.35
C ILE A 113 -5.59 -10.62 -6.24
N THR A 114 -5.65 -11.18 -7.46
CA THR A 114 -4.55 -11.11 -8.42
C THR A 114 -4.47 -9.80 -9.19
N GLN A 115 -5.44 -8.91 -9.00
CA GLN A 115 -5.49 -7.62 -9.66
C GLN A 115 -4.98 -6.51 -8.72
N PRO A 116 -4.31 -5.49 -9.25
CA PRO A 116 -3.93 -4.35 -8.42
C PRO A 116 -5.17 -3.64 -7.90
N THR A 117 -5.10 -3.18 -6.65
CA THR A 117 -6.17 -2.37 -6.07
C THR A 117 -6.09 -0.97 -6.66
N MET A 118 -7.19 -0.52 -7.25
CA MET A 118 -7.28 0.81 -7.85
C MET A 118 -8.37 1.62 -7.17
N VAL A 119 -8.11 2.89 -6.98
CA VAL A 119 -9.08 3.82 -6.42
C VAL A 119 -9.14 5.09 -7.24
N ASP A 120 -10.31 5.69 -7.28
CA ASP A 120 -10.48 7.07 -7.71
C ASP A 120 -10.49 7.94 -6.48
N VAL A 121 -9.59 8.90 -6.41
CA VAL A 121 -9.40 9.73 -5.22
C VAL A 121 -9.58 11.19 -5.53
N ILE A 122 -10.01 11.92 -4.50
CA ILE A 122 -10.07 13.37 -4.50
C ILE A 122 -8.95 13.85 -3.60
N LYS A 123 -8.04 14.65 -4.15
CA LYS A 123 -7.07 15.35 -3.32
C LYS A 123 -7.83 16.33 -2.43
N SER A 124 -7.69 16.16 -1.13
CA SER A 124 -8.14 17.16 -0.20
C SER A 124 -7.19 18.35 -0.33
N SER A 125 -7.52 19.29 -1.17
CA SER A 125 -6.80 20.54 -1.13
C SER A 125 -7.25 21.24 0.12
N CYS A 126 -6.32 21.46 0.95
CA CYS A 126 -6.61 22.27 2.10
C CYS A 126 -6.85 23.68 1.66
N PHE A 127 -7.75 23.89 1.29
CA PHE A 127 -7.96 25.05 0.91
C PHE A 127 -8.70 25.81 1.56
N HIS A 128 -8.45 25.60 1.67
CA HIS A 128 -8.76 26.07 2.13
C HIS A 128 -8.65 26.88 2.34
N ALA A 129 -8.69 26.77 2.19
CA ALA A 129 -8.66 27.50 2.37
C ALA A 129 -8.55 28.37 2.47
N GLY A 130 -8.48 28.50 2.30
CA GLY A 130 -8.35 29.36 2.36
C GLY A 130 -8.15 30.19 2.77
#